data_dd5d5c3e8ac0c9bfdaf494e0cad6494f
#
_entry.id   dd5d5c3e8ac0c9bfdaf494e0cad6494f
#
_cell.length_a   1.000
_cell.length_b   1.000
_cell.length_c   1.000
_cell.angle_alpha   90.00
_cell.angle_beta   90.00
_cell.angle_gamma   90.00
#
_symmetry.space_group_name_H-M   'P 1'
#
loop_
_entity.id
_entity.type
_entity.pdbx_description
1 polymer ?
#
loop_
_entity_poly.entity_id
_entity_poly.type
_entity_poly.pdbx_seq_one_letter_code
_entity_poly.pdbx_strand_id
1 'polypeptide(L)'
;MRTADEPNIHLTSGGIVGEGYSLELRITDTQEERTVKNLRRSASVLVLFLCALTIGPTVASAVTTGPWPIGQDAPYEYLGWGNPEPPVQVMNATGITQFTLAFMLSDGTCNPAWDGERPLLGGVDEAAIHAIRRHGGDVVVSFGGWSGQKLGVVCPNAHALAAAYEKVIDTYKLKAIDIDIEHTEMYRDPPRRRVAHALGIVHGDDPGLKIFVTIGTNENGPDSTGKDLIDRLAAEGVPADFTIMPFDFGVPVKNMGRVSIRAAEGLKRDLMAAYNESDTAAYATMGISSMNGVTDEADEVVTVKDFQEILAYAQAHHLARFTFWSVNRDRSCKPGDDADSCSGIHQATYAFTKIVAGYHG
;
A
#
# COMPACT_ATOMS: atom_id res chain seq x y z
N MET A 1 17.26 37.47 33.75
CA MET A 1 16.50 38.31 34.72
C MET A 1 15.03 37.94 34.58
N ARG A 2 14.44 37.44 35.71
CA ARG A 2 13.01 37.11 35.99
C ARG A 2 12.38 36.07 35.11
N THR A 3 12.16 34.81 35.51
CA THR A 3 11.43 34.12 36.62
C THR A 3 9.94 34.45 36.69
N ALA A 4 9.18 33.38 36.74
CA ALA A 4 7.87 33.13 37.32
C ALA A 4 6.82 32.70 36.27
N ASP A 5 5.90 31.73 36.46
CA ASP A 5 5.53 30.91 37.64
C ASP A 5 4.72 29.73 37.11
N GLU A 6 4.94 28.56 37.66
CA GLU A 6 4.00 27.41 37.54
C GLU A 6 2.91 27.52 38.63
N PRO A 7 1.70 27.06 38.43
CA PRO A 7 0.82 26.69 39.53
C PRO A 7 0.71 25.18 39.69
N ASN A 8 1.08 24.72 40.88
CA ASN A 8 0.78 23.45 41.50
C ASN A 8 -0.72 23.24 41.63
N ILE A 9 -1.23 22.08 41.27
CA ILE A 9 -2.56 21.62 41.66
C ILE A 9 -2.43 20.31 42.45
N HIS A 10 -2.84 20.37 43.71
CA HIS A 10 -2.96 19.26 44.65
C HIS A 10 -4.07 18.27 44.25
N LEU A 11 -3.72 16.99 44.26
CA LEU A 11 -4.66 15.89 44.21
C LEU A 11 -5.12 15.58 45.64
N THR A 12 -6.44 15.62 45.88
CA THR A 12 -7.10 15.03 47.06
C THR A 12 -7.82 13.75 46.67
N SER A 13 -7.46 12.68 47.38
CA SER A 13 -8.07 11.35 47.33
C SER A 13 -9.46 11.36 47.99
N GLY A 14 -10.43 10.77 47.32
CA GLY A 14 -11.72 10.42 47.91
C GLY A 14 -12.19 9.04 47.44
N GLY A 15 -12.08 8.05 48.32
CA GLY A 15 -12.58 6.70 48.08
C GLY A 15 -14.10 6.61 48.32
N ILE A 16 -14.77 5.79 47.53
CA ILE A 16 -16.08 5.22 47.91
C ILE A 16 -16.09 3.73 47.54
N VAL A 17 -16.42 2.93 48.55
CA VAL A 17 -16.67 1.49 48.55
C VAL A 17 -18.15 1.24 48.24
N GLY A 18 -18.47 0.16 47.53
CA GLY A 18 -19.85 -0.28 47.33
C GLY A 18 -19.94 -1.45 46.37
N GLU A 19 -19.88 -2.62 46.92
CA GLU A 19 -20.83 -3.75 46.95
C GLU A 19 -21.24 -4.38 45.62
N GLY A 20 -20.99 -5.70 45.58
CA GLY A 20 -21.24 -6.61 44.49
C GLY A 20 -22.71 -7.11 44.42
N TYR A 21 -23.04 -7.62 43.24
CA TYR A 21 -24.10 -8.64 43.07
C TYR A 21 -23.65 -9.65 42.01
N SER A 22 -23.47 -10.90 42.45
CA SER A 22 -23.40 -12.10 41.63
C SER A 22 -24.80 -12.49 41.17
N LEU A 23 -24.95 -12.79 39.89
CA LEU A 23 -26.10 -13.53 39.37
C LEU A 23 -25.58 -14.80 38.67
N GLU A 24 -25.73 -15.94 39.36
CA GLU A 24 -25.60 -17.28 38.77
C GLU A 24 -26.86 -17.61 37.97
N LEU A 25 -26.73 -17.99 36.74
CA LEU A 25 -27.76 -18.62 35.94
C LEU A 25 -27.40 -20.07 35.71
N ARG A 26 -28.10 -20.99 36.42
CA ARG A 26 -28.08 -22.43 36.17
C ARG A 26 -28.98 -22.74 34.97
N ILE A 27 -28.45 -23.44 33.99
CA ILE A 27 -29.27 -24.09 32.96
C ILE A 27 -29.21 -25.59 33.20
N THR A 28 -30.39 -26.17 33.43
CA THR A 28 -30.65 -27.57 33.65
C THR A 28 -30.70 -28.35 32.34
N ASP A 29 -30.05 -29.47 32.39
CA ASP A 29 -29.97 -30.56 31.41
C ASP A 29 -31.34 -31.30 31.32
N THR A 30 -31.77 -31.62 30.09
CA THR A 30 -32.75 -32.69 29.84
C THR A 30 -32.37 -33.45 28.58
N GLN A 31 -31.95 -34.69 28.83
CA GLN A 31 -31.82 -35.76 27.82
C GLN A 31 -33.20 -36.22 27.32
N GLU A 32 -33.30 -36.49 26.06
CA GLU A 32 -34.26 -37.46 25.51
C GLU A 32 -33.63 -38.41 24.52
N GLU A 33 -33.40 -39.66 24.99
CA GLU A 33 -33.09 -40.81 24.18
C GLU A 33 -34.29 -41.24 23.34
N ARG A 34 -34.10 -41.58 22.07
CA ARG A 34 -34.96 -42.51 21.35
C ARG A 34 -34.16 -43.49 20.53
N THR A 35 -34.17 -44.73 21.02
CA THR A 35 -33.76 -45.98 20.38
C THR A 35 -34.80 -46.42 19.33
N VAL A 36 -34.41 -46.80 18.14
CA VAL A 36 -35.17 -47.69 17.28
C VAL A 36 -34.27 -48.74 16.65
N LYS A 37 -34.72 -50.00 16.86
CA LYS A 37 -34.08 -51.28 16.52
C LYS A 37 -34.15 -51.65 15.03
N ASN A 38 -33.10 -52.29 14.58
CA ASN A 38 -32.95 -53.42 13.62
C ASN A 38 -34.09 -53.81 12.70
N LEU A 39 -33.77 -53.93 11.40
CA LEU A 39 -34.17 -55.11 10.63
C LEU A 39 -33.10 -55.44 9.55
N ARG A 40 -32.53 -56.65 9.66
CA ARG A 40 -31.68 -57.30 8.66
C ARG A 40 -32.52 -57.79 7.49
N ARG A 41 -32.08 -57.58 6.26
CA ARG A 41 -32.27 -58.51 5.15
C ARG A 41 -31.07 -58.44 4.20
N SER A 42 -30.42 -59.59 4.08
CA SER A 42 -29.34 -59.88 3.14
C SER A 42 -29.91 -60.03 1.74
N ALA A 43 -29.32 -59.40 0.76
CA ALA A 43 -29.40 -59.77 -0.64
C ALA A 43 -28.01 -59.53 -1.26
N SER A 44 -27.34 -60.65 -1.57
CA SER A 44 -26.07 -60.64 -2.29
C SER A 44 -26.36 -60.41 -3.76
N VAL A 45 -25.85 -59.28 -4.28
CA VAL A 45 -25.76 -59.03 -5.72
C VAL A 45 -24.31 -58.88 -6.09
N LEU A 46 -23.83 -59.82 -6.89
CA LEU A 46 -22.50 -59.85 -7.48
C LEU A 46 -22.46 -58.80 -8.59
N VAL A 47 -21.78 -57.66 -8.38
CA VAL A 47 -21.57 -56.64 -9.43
C VAL A 47 -20.12 -56.75 -9.90
N LEU A 48 -19.97 -57.19 -11.14
CA LEU A 48 -18.73 -57.12 -11.90
C LEU A 48 -18.30 -55.66 -12.07
N PHE A 49 -17.18 -55.26 -11.46
CA PHE A 49 -16.53 -53.97 -11.74
C PHE A 49 -15.79 -54.06 -13.08
N LEU A 50 -16.37 -53.53 -14.14
CA LEU A 50 -15.62 -53.07 -15.31
C LEU A 50 -14.99 -51.73 -14.95
N CYS A 51 -13.66 -51.69 -14.69
CA CYS A 51 -12.91 -50.46 -14.67
C CYS A 51 -12.80 -49.87 -16.07
N ALA A 52 -13.72 -48.99 -16.43
CA ALA A 52 -13.53 -48.09 -17.55
C ALA A 52 -12.65 -46.95 -17.08
N LEU A 53 -11.38 -46.93 -17.51
CA LEU A 53 -10.51 -45.74 -17.38
C LEU A 53 -11.13 -44.64 -18.26
N THR A 54 -11.92 -43.76 -17.68
CA THR A 54 -12.28 -42.51 -18.31
C THR A 54 -11.09 -41.55 -18.11
N ILE A 55 -10.28 -41.39 -19.16
CA ILE A 55 -9.37 -40.26 -19.29
C ILE A 55 -10.28 -39.04 -19.47
N GLY A 56 -10.60 -38.38 -18.37
CA GLY A 56 -11.26 -37.07 -18.40
C GLY A 56 -10.35 -36.07 -19.08
N PRO A 57 -10.90 -35.14 -19.89
CA PRO A 57 -10.08 -34.07 -20.43
C PRO A 57 -9.49 -33.29 -19.25
N THR A 58 -8.17 -33.23 -19.19
CA THR A 58 -7.45 -32.26 -18.35
C THR A 58 -7.89 -30.87 -18.82
N VAL A 59 -8.78 -30.24 -18.07
CA VAL A 59 -9.10 -28.84 -18.26
C VAL A 59 -7.82 -28.12 -17.84
N ALA A 60 -6.97 -27.81 -18.83
CA ALA A 60 -5.95 -26.79 -18.62
C ALA A 60 -6.71 -25.52 -18.22
N SER A 61 -6.57 -25.12 -16.97
CA SER A 61 -7.02 -23.80 -16.53
C SER A 61 -6.34 -22.81 -17.45
N ALA A 62 -7.10 -22.23 -18.38
CA ALA A 62 -6.63 -21.09 -19.12
C ALA A 62 -6.33 -20.03 -18.07
N VAL A 63 -5.05 -19.70 -17.90
CA VAL A 63 -4.65 -18.49 -17.20
C VAL A 63 -5.33 -17.37 -17.96
N THR A 64 -6.39 -16.83 -17.40
CA THR A 64 -7.05 -15.65 -17.94
C THR A 64 -6.03 -14.53 -17.81
N THR A 65 -5.38 -14.17 -18.91
CA THR A 65 -4.63 -12.92 -19.04
C THR A 65 -5.64 -11.77 -19.09
N GLY A 66 -6.32 -11.54 -17.97
CA GLY A 66 -7.03 -10.28 -17.73
C GLY A 66 -5.99 -9.19 -17.46
N PRO A 67 -6.35 -7.93 -17.61
CA PRO A 67 -5.46 -6.85 -17.18
C PRO A 67 -5.10 -7.08 -15.69
N TRP A 68 -3.81 -6.95 -15.39
CA TRP A 68 -3.29 -7.10 -14.03
C TRP A 68 -4.06 -6.21 -13.06
N PRO A 69 -4.18 -6.60 -11.78
CA PRO A 69 -4.78 -5.73 -10.76
C PRO A 69 -4.17 -4.34 -10.82
N ILE A 70 -5.03 -3.31 -10.78
CA ILE A 70 -4.58 -1.93 -10.86
C ILE A 70 -3.58 -1.61 -9.73
N GLY A 71 -2.43 -1.00 -10.09
CA GLY A 71 -1.41 -0.53 -9.17
C GLY A 71 -0.43 -1.59 -8.66
N GLN A 72 -0.57 -2.88 -9.06
CA GLN A 72 0.28 -3.95 -8.57
C GLN A 72 1.75 -3.78 -8.99
N ASP A 73 1.99 -3.38 -10.22
CA ASP A 73 3.28 -3.19 -10.87
C ASP A 73 3.45 -1.76 -11.42
N ALA A 74 2.96 -0.76 -10.67
CA ALA A 74 2.90 0.63 -11.09
C ALA A 74 4.05 1.45 -10.47
N PRO A 75 5.22 1.61 -11.14
CA PRO A 75 6.32 2.41 -10.63
C PRO A 75 5.94 3.89 -10.55
N TYR A 76 6.56 4.60 -9.62
CA TYR A 76 6.36 6.04 -9.49
C TYR A 76 6.98 6.79 -10.64
N GLU A 77 6.26 7.77 -11.16
CA GLU A 77 6.76 8.76 -12.11
C GLU A 77 6.29 10.16 -11.71
N TYR A 78 7.22 11.10 -11.70
CA TYR A 78 6.98 12.49 -11.39
C TYR A 78 7.13 13.33 -12.66
N LEU A 79 6.06 14.02 -13.08
CA LEU A 79 6.04 14.74 -14.36
C LEU A 79 6.49 16.22 -14.27
N GLY A 80 6.67 16.73 -13.05
CA GLY A 80 6.98 18.14 -12.81
C GLY A 80 8.46 18.50 -12.92
N TRP A 81 9.36 17.58 -12.57
CA TRP A 81 10.81 17.76 -12.55
C TRP A 81 11.55 16.42 -12.63
N GLY A 82 12.87 16.39 -12.47
CA GLY A 82 13.67 15.17 -12.60
C GLY A 82 13.76 14.66 -14.04
N ASN A 83 13.59 15.54 -15.02
CA ASN A 83 13.68 15.24 -16.45
C ASN A 83 12.96 13.94 -16.84
N PRO A 84 11.63 13.84 -16.63
CA PRO A 84 10.87 12.63 -16.88
C PRO A 84 10.92 12.22 -18.35
N GLU A 85 11.03 10.92 -18.59
CA GLU A 85 10.79 10.36 -19.92
C GLU A 85 9.27 10.32 -20.17
N PRO A 86 8.81 10.54 -21.41
CA PRO A 86 7.39 10.39 -21.71
C PRO A 86 6.89 8.98 -21.33
N PRO A 87 5.81 8.82 -20.55
CA PRO A 87 5.33 7.51 -20.08
C PRO A 87 5.15 6.47 -21.19
N VAL A 88 4.65 6.90 -22.36
CA VAL A 88 4.48 6.01 -23.53
C VAL A 88 5.82 5.48 -24.07
N GLN A 89 6.89 6.26 -23.96
CA GLN A 89 8.24 5.79 -24.33
C GLN A 89 8.69 4.71 -23.35
N VAL A 90 8.44 4.89 -22.06
CA VAL A 90 8.73 3.90 -21.02
C VAL A 90 7.92 2.61 -21.25
N MET A 91 6.61 2.72 -21.52
CA MET A 91 5.74 1.59 -21.87
C MET A 91 6.32 0.78 -23.04
N ASN A 92 6.69 1.45 -24.13
CA ASN A 92 7.25 0.80 -25.33
C ASN A 92 8.59 0.13 -25.08
N ALA A 93 9.40 0.67 -24.17
CA ALA A 93 10.75 0.18 -23.89
C ALA A 93 10.79 -0.97 -22.88
N THR A 94 9.77 -1.10 -22.04
CA THR A 94 9.79 -1.97 -20.86
C THR A 94 8.65 -2.98 -20.81
N GLY A 95 7.52 -2.67 -21.44
CA GLY A 95 6.27 -3.43 -21.32
C GLY A 95 5.42 -3.05 -20.11
N ILE A 96 5.87 -2.12 -19.26
CA ILE A 96 5.04 -1.60 -18.15
C ILE A 96 3.80 -0.92 -18.73
N THR A 97 2.66 -1.09 -18.08
CA THR A 97 1.38 -0.50 -18.54
C THR A 97 0.72 0.38 -17.48
N GLN A 98 1.24 0.40 -16.27
CA GLN A 98 0.67 1.14 -15.16
C GLN A 98 1.74 2.05 -14.53
N PHE A 99 1.31 3.20 -14.04
CA PHE A 99 2.17 4.17 -13.36
C PHE A 99 1.49 4.69 -12.11
N THR A 100 2.28 4.96 -11.07
CA THR A 100 1.87 5.79 -9.94
C THR A 100 2.36 7.21 -10.22
N LEU A 101 1.44 8.10 -10.57
CA LEU A 101 1.79 9.51 -10.88
C LEU A 101 1.86 10.32 -9.59
N ALA A 102 2.96 10.96 -9.34
CA ALA A 102 3.30 11.72 -8.13
C ALA A 102 3.45 13.22 -8.45
N PHE A 103 3.05 14.15 -7.61
CA PHE A 103 2.22 13.99 -6.42
C PHE A 103 1.05 14.97 -6.46
N MET A 104 -0.09 14.54 -5.93
CA MET A 104 -1.21 15.43 -5.69
C MET A 104 -1.06 16.10 -4.32
N LEU A 105 -0.94 17.40 -4.31
CA LEU A 105 -0.69 18.24 -3.14
C LEU A 105 -1.77 19.31 -2.97
N SER A 106 -1.66 20.08 -1.90
CA SER A 106 -2.49 21.27 -1.65
C SER A 106 -1.92 22.48 -2.42
N ASP A 107 -2.79 23.27 -3.06
CA ASP A 107 -2.44 24.57 -3.64
C ASP A 107 -2.28 25.69 -2.61
N GLY A 108 -2.12 25.35 -1.33
CA GLY A 108 -2.14 26.26 -0.19
C GLY A 108 -3.49 26.33 0.51
N THR A 109 -4.52 25.71 -0.09
CA THR A 109 -5.86 25.55 0.47
C THR A 109 -6.25 24.07 0.47
N CYS A 110 -7.47 23.73 0.89
CA CYS A 110 -7.98 22.35 0.79
C CYS A 110 -8.43 22.04 -0.66
N ASN A 111 -7.60 22.37 -1.64
CA ASN A 111 -7.87 22.12 -3.05
C ASN A 111 -6.66 21.38 -3.67
N PRO A 112 -6.90 20.21 -4.30
CA PRO A 112 -5.83 19.42 -4.91
C PRO A 112 -5.28 20.05 -6.17
N ALA A 113 -3.96 20.04 -6.30
CA ALA A 113 -3.23 20.42 -7.49
C ALA A 113 -2.00 19.52 -7.65
N TRP A 114 -1.60 19.23 -8.88
CA TRP A 114 -0.35 18.53 -9.14
C TRP A 114 0.81 19.38 -8.65
N ASP A 115 1.62 18.79 -7.79
CA ASP A 115 2.77 19.46 -7.16
C ASP A 115 2.39 20.72 -6.34
N GLY A 116 1.09 20.86 -6.04
CA GLY A 116 0.55 22.04 -5.38
C GLY A 116 0.40 23.27 -6.28
N GLU A 117 0.75 23.18 -7.56
CA GLU A 117 0.81 24.32 -8.48
C GLU A 117 0.08 24.06 -9.80
N ARG A 118 0.19 22.85 -10.37
CA ARG A 118 -0.34 22.56 -11.69
C ARG A 118 -1.81 22.14 -11.61
N PRO A 119 -2.65 22.57 -12.59
CA PRO A 119 -4.09 22.29 -12.57
C PRO A 119 -4.37 20.80 -12.84
N LEU A 120 -5.52 20.32 -12.37
CA LEU A 120 -5.98 18.96 -12.67
C LEU A 120 -6.24 18.77 -14.19
N LEU A 121 -6.78 19.76 -14.85
CA LEU A 121 -7.16 19.70 -16.28
C LEU A 121 -6.30 20.66 -17.11
N GLY A 122 -6.06 20.29 -18.37
CA GLY A 122 -5.33 21.12 -19.34
C GLY A 122 -3.80 21.10 -19.20
N GLY A 123 -3.25 20.30 -18.24
CA GLY A 123 -1.82 20.24 -17.96
C GLY A 123 -1.11 19.01 -18.57
N VAL A 124 0.19 18.92 -18.27
CA VAL A 124 1.04 17.79 -18.71
C VAL A 124 0.60 16.48 -18.07
N ASP A 125 0.10 16.55 -16.83
CA ASP A 125 -0.32 15.39 -16.05
C ASP A 125 -1.59 14.74 -16.66
N GLU A 126 -2.61 15.54 -16.98
CA GLU A 126 -3.80 15.05 -17.70
C GLU A 126 -3.43 14.48 -19.07
N ALA A 127 -2.55 15.17 -19.80
CA ALA A 127 -2.09 14.71 -21.11
C ALA A 127 -1.37 13.35 -21.02
N ALA A 128 -0.56 13.14 -19.97
CA ALA A 128 0.10 11.88 -19.71
C ALA A 128 -0.90 10.77 -19.37
N ILE A 129 -1.88 11.02 -18.49
CA ILE A 129 -2.94 10.06 -18.13
C ILE A 129 -3.68 9.62 -19.40
N HIS A 130 -4.06 10.56 -20.25
CA HIS A 130 -4.72 10.25 -21.51
C HIS A 130 -3.81 9.46 -22.47
N ALA A 131 -2.51 9.77 -22.52
CA ALA A 131 -1.56 9.06 -23.37
C ALA A 131 -1.39 7.60 -22.89
N ILE A 132 -1.18 7.37 -21.60
CA ILE A 132 -1.07 6.03 -20.98
C ILE A 132 -2.33 5.22 -21.32
N ARG A 133 -3.52 5.77 -21.08
CA ARG A 133 -4.79 5.08 -21.32
C ARG A 133 -5.03 4.76 -22.79
N ARG A 134 -4.69 5.66 -23.71
CA ARG A 134 -4.77 5.38 -25.16
C ARG A 134 -3.82 4.25 -25.60
N HIS A 135 -2.77 3.98 -24.83
CA HIS A 135 -1.86 2.85 -25.08
C HIS A 135 -2.22 1.59 -24.29
N GLY A 136 -3.44 1.53 -23.72
CA GLY A 136 -3.96 0.36 -23.04
C GLY A 136 -3.52 0.21 -21.59
N GLY A 137 -2.87 1.25 -21.03
CA GLY A 137 -2.49 1.31 -19.62
C GLY A 137 -3.51 1.99 -18.72
N ASP A 138 -3.16 2.18 -17.44
CA ASP A 138 -3.92 2.97 -16.48
C ASP A 138 -2.96 3.60 -15.44
N VAL A 139 -3.50 4.42 -14.55
CA VAL A 139 -2.72 5.16 -13.56
C VAL A 139 -3.30 5.02 -12.16
N VAL A 140 -2.42 5.08 -11.18
CA VAL A 140 -2.70 5.39 -9.78
C VAL A 140 -2.24 6.84 -9.56
N VAL A 141 -3.02 7.66 -8.89
CA VAL A 141 -2.60 9.00 -8.46
C VAL A 141 -2.15 8.93 -7.01
N SER A 142 -0.93 9.39 -6.75
CA SER A 142 -0.36 9.45 -5.40
C SER A 142 -0.56 10.83 -4.79
N PHE A 143 -1.08 10.85 -3.56
CA PHE A 143 -1.27 12.04 -2.75
C PHE A 143 -0.21 12.07 -1.65
N GLY A 144 0.46 13.21 -1.47
CA GLY A 144 1.40 13.36 -0.37
C GLY A 144 2.87 13.44 -0.80
N GLY A 145 3.69 12.45 -0.46
CA GLY A 145 5.13 12.44 -0.68
C GLY A 145 5.91 13.28 0.34
N TRP A 146 7.24 13.41 0.20
CA TRP A 146 8.09 14.10 1.17
C TRP A 146 7.87 15.62 1.19
N SER A 147 7.88 16.28 0.05
CA SER A 147 7.87 17.73 -0.09
C SER A 147 6.47 18.32 -0.27
N GLY A 148 6.35 19.65 -0.20
CA GLY A 148 5.12 20.39 -0.47
C GLY A 148 4.09 20.39 0.65
N GLN A 149 2.98 21.09 0.44
CA GLN A 149 1.89 21.19 1.40
C GLN A 149 0.91 20.05 1.23
N LYS A 150 0.71 19.26 2.28
CA LYS A 150 -0.17 18.09 2.24
C LYS A 150 -1.63 18.47 2.44
N LEU A 151 -2.52 17.85 1.68
CA LEU A 151 -3.97 18.04 1.84
C LEU A 151 -4.43 17.66 3.26
N GLY A 152 -3.90 16.56 3.81
CA GLY A 152 -4.24 16.12 5.18
C GLY A 152 -3.79 17.09 6.27
N VAL A 153 -2.81 17.98 5.98
CA VAL A 153 -2.41 19.04 6.91
C VAL A 153 -3.30 20.28 6.76
N VAL A 154 -3.62 20.66 5.52
CA VAL A 154 -4.29 21.93 5.19
C VAL A 154 -5.81 21.84 5.30
N CYS A 155 -6.42 20.73 4.91
CA CYS A 155 -7.86 20.55 5.00
C CYS A 155 -8.36 20.67 6.43
N PRO A 156 -9.49 21.35 6.69
CA PRO A 156 -9.93 21.64 8.05
C PRO A 156 -10.45 20.41 8.82
N ASN A 157 -10.97 19.41 8.11
CA ASN A 157 -11.52 18.19 8.69
C ASN A 157 -11.50 17.02 7.69
N ALA A 158 -11.89 15.83 8.13
CA ALA A 158 -11.86 14.62 7.32
C ALA A 158 -12.82 14.65 6.12
N HIS A 159 -14.02 15.23 6.26
CA HIS A 159 -14.97 15.35 5.14
C HIS A 159 -14.43 16.28 4.03
N ALA A 160 -13.80 17.39 4.40
CA ALA A 160 -13.18 18.27 3.42
C ALA A 160 -11.98 17.59 2.72
N LEU A 161 -11.23 16.76 3.44
CA LEU A 161 -10.14 16.00 2.86
C LEU A 161 -10.65 14.88 1.95
N ALA A 162 -11.68 14.15 2.36
CA ALA A 162 -12.35 13.15 1.52
C ALA A 162 -12.85 13.77 0.21
N ALA A 163 -13.57 14.90 0.28
CA ALA A 163 -14.03 15.62 -0.90
C ALA A 163 -12.89 16.09 -1.81
N ALA A 164 -11.71 16.41 -1.25
CA ALA A 164 -10.51 16.73 -2.06
C ALA A 164 -9.95 15.49 -2.78
N TYR A 165 -9.95 14.33 -2.14
CA TYR A 165 -9.59 13.06 -2.77
C TYR A 165 -10.58 12.67 -3.86
N GLU A 166 -11.87 12.69 -3.57
CA GLU A 166 -12.96 12.36 -4.49
C GLU A 166 -12.96 13.26 -5.73
N LYS A 167 -12.66 14.54 -5.56
CA LYS A 167 -12.50 15.47 -6.68
C LYS A 167 -11.49 14.97 -7.72
N VAL A 168 -10.36 14.43 -7.27
CA VAL A 168 -9.32 13.88 -8.17
C VAL A 168 -9.76 12.54 -8.74
N ILE A 169 -10.31 11.67 -7.89
CA ILE A 169 -10.86 10.37 -8.29
C ILE A 169 -11.87 10.55 -9.41
N ASP A 170 -12.81 11.46 -9.23
CA ASP A 170 -13.86 11.76 -10.20
C ASP A 170 -13.33 12.41 -11.47
N THR A 171 -12.39 13.37 -11.34
CA THR A 171 -11.80 14.06 -12.49
C THR A 171 -11.16 13.07 -13.45
N TYR A 172 -10.42 12.10 -12.93
CA TYR A 172 -9.69 11.14 -13.77
C TYR A 172 -10.35 9.77 -13.85
N LYS A 173 -11.51 9.55 -13.18
CA LYS A 173 -12.18 8.24 -13.09
C LYS A 173 -11.20 7.16 -12.66
N LEU A 174 -10.55 7.41 -11.53
CA LEU A 174 -9.54 6.52 -10.97
C LEU A 174 -10.19 5.24 -10.44
N LYS A 175 -9.47 4.13 -10.59
CA LYS A 175 -9.81 2.83 -10.00
C LYS A 175 -8.96 2.54 -8.76
N ALA A 176 -7.89 3.32 -8.61
CA ALA A 176 -6.99 3.24 -7.46
C ALA A 176 -6.39 4.60 -7.13
N ILE A 177 -6.14 4.81 -5.86
CA ILE A 177 -5.35 5.94 -5.33
C ILE A 177 -4.23 5.40 -4.46
N ASP A 178 -3.20 6.21 -4.30
CA ASP A 178 -2.10 5.98 -3.36
C ASP A 178 -2.00 7.17 -2.40
N ILE A 179 -1.87 6.91 -1.12
CA ILE A 179 -1.61 7.91 -0.09
C ILE A 179 -0.19 7.70 0.42
N ASP A 180 0.72 8.48 -0.10
CA ASP A 180 2.12 8.51 0.33
C ASP A 180 2.24 9.46 1.51
N ILE A 181 1.95 8.92 2.70
CA ILE A 181 1.85 9.71 3.92
C ILE A 181 3.19 9.84 4.61
N GLU A 182 3.76 11.04 4.55
CA GLU A 182 5.09 11.33 5.04
C GLU A 182 5.16 12.63 5.87
N HIS A 183 6.33 12.88 6.47
CA HIS A 183 6.70 14.13 7.12
C HIS A 183 5.61 14.66 8.07
N THR A 184 5.16 15.91 7.92
CA THR A 184 4.19 16.54 8.82
C THR A 184 2.82 15.89 8.83
N GLU A 185 2.43 15.26 7.73
CA GLU A 185 1.16 14.53 7.63
C GLU A 185 1.20 13.24 8.45
N MET A 186 2.34 12.54 8.43
CA MET A 186 2.56 11.30 9.17
C MET A 186 2.85 11.54 10.65
N TYR A 187 3.83 12.42 10.97
CA TYR A 187 4.36 12.55 12.32
C TYR A 187 3.56 13.47 13.26
N ARG A 188 2.49 14.13 12.76
CA ARG A 188 1.53 14.86 13.60
C ARG A 188 0.23 14.08 13.73
N ASP A 189 -0.24 13.87 14.98
CA ASP A 189 -1.47 13.12 15.23
C ASP A 189 -2.72 13.70 14.53
N PRO A 190 -3.00 15.03 14.55
CA PRO A 190 -4.21 15.54 13.92
C PRO A 190 -4.30 15.30 12.40
N PRO A 191 -3.25 15.54 11.59
CA PRO A 191 -3.26 15.18 10.17
C PRO A 191 -3.41 13.68 9.95
N ARG A 192 -2.61 12.84 10.62
CA ARG A 192 -2.64 11.39 10.45
C ARG A 192 -4.02 10.80 10.75
N ARG A 193 -4.65 11.22 11.86
CA ARG A 193 -6.03 10.83 12.18
C ARG A 193 -7.03 11.32 11.13
N ARG A 194 -6.84 12.52 10.60
CA ARG A 194 -7.71 13.08 9.55
C ARG A 194 -7.62 12.27 8.27
N VAL A 195 -6.42 11.86 7.86
CA VAL A 195 -6.21 11.00 6.69
C VAL A 195 -6.93 9.66 6.89
N ALA A 196 -6.73 8.98 8.01
CA ALA A 196 -7.41 7.70 8.28
C ALA A 196 -8.93 7.84 8.21
N HIS A 197 -9.51 8.85 8.85
CA HIS A 197 -10.97 9.07 8.83
C HIS A 197 -11.47 9.49 7.43
N ALA A 198 -10.71 10.30 6.67
CA ALA A 198 -11.08 10.66 5.30
C ALA A 198 -11.10 9.43 4.37
N LEU A 199 -10.14 8.52 4.52
CA LEU A 199 -10.14 7.27 3.76
C LEU A 199 -11.29 6.35 4.14
N GLY A 200 -11.73 6.36 5.40
CA GLY A 200 -12.97 5.70 5.81
C GLY A 200 -14.20 6.24 5.09
N ILE A 201 -14.29 7.57 4.93
CA ILE A 201 -15.37 8.21 4.15
C ILE A 201 -15.29 7.81 2.68
N VAL A 202 -14.12 7.98 2.05
CA VAL A 202 -13.91 7.63 0.63
C VAL A 202 -14.25 6.16 0.35
N HIS A 203 -13.82 5.24 1.23
CA HIS A 203 -14.17 3.83 1.10
C HIS A 203 -15.67 3.57 1.27
N GLY A 204 -16.33 4.31 2.17
CA GLY A 204 -17.79 4.22 2.35
C GLY A 204 -18.57 4.67 1.10
N ASP A 205 -18.08 5.70 0.41
CA ASP A 205 -18.72 6.28 -0.79
C ASP A 205 -18.37 5.49 -2.07
N ASP A 206 -17.15 4.95 -2.18
CA ASP A 206 -16.72 4.04 -3.27
C ASP A 206 -16.01 2.79 -2.73
N PRO A 207 -16.76 1.75 -2.33
CA PRO A 207 -16.17 0.49 -1.86
C PRO A 207 -15.38 -0.28 -2.92
N GLY A 208 -15.50 0.09 -4.19
CA GLY A 208 -14.78 -0.53 -5.30
C GLY A 208 -13.42 0.10 -5.60
N LEU A 209 -13.13 1.27 -5.02
CA LEU A 209 -11.87 1.95 -5.18
C LEU A 209 -10.74 1.20 -4.43
N LYS A 210 -9.66 0.91 -5.15
CA LYS A 210 -8.45 0.36 -4.53
C LYS A 210 -7.68 1.49 -3.83
N ILE A 211 -7.33 1.28 -2.56
CA ILE A 211 -6.58 2.26 -1.75
C ILE A 211 -5.24 1.65 -1.38
N PHE A 212 -4.15 2.26 -1.85
CA PHE A 212 -2.80 2.01 -1.38
C PHE A 212 -2.44 3.06 -0.33
N VAL A 213 -1.70 2.64 0.70
CA VAL A 213 -1.14 3.54 1.72
C VAL A 213 0.35 3.28 1.81
N THR A 214 1.13 4.25 1.34
CA THR A 214 2.59 4.17 1.29
C THR A 214 3.18 4.89 2.50
N ILE A 215 4.07 4.22 3.23
CA ILE A 215 4.65 4.70 4.49
C ILE A 215 6.13 4.40 4.59
N GLY A 216 6.87 5.25 5.29
CA GLY A 216 8.24 4.97 5.71
C GLY A 216 8.33 3.78 6.66
N THR A 217 9.51 3.17 6.76
CA THR A 217 9.76 2.04 7.64
C THR A 217 11.17 2.09 8.24
N ASN A 218 11.35 1.44 9.40
CA ASN A 218 12.67 1.07 9.90
C ASN A 218 13.09 -0.28 9.31
N GLU A 219 14.33 -0.73 9.60
CA GLU A 219 14.88 -2.00 9.10
C GLU A 219 14.08 -3.25 9.55
N ASN A 220 13.20 -3.13 10.52
CA ASN A 220 12.42 -4.23 11.10
C ASN A 220 10.90 -4.07 10.93
N GLY A 221 10.45 -3.08 10.20
CA GLY A 221 9.04 -2.77 9.95
C GLY A 221 8.69 -1.33 10.33
N PRO A 222 7.42 -0.92 10.15
CA PRO A 222 6.93 0.40 10.50
C PRO A 222 7.26 0.81 11.93
N ASP A 223 7.52 2.08 12.15
CA ASP A 223 7.70 2.64 13.49
C ASP A 223 6.35 2.72 14.26
N SER A 224 6.37 3.25 15.47
CA SER A 224 5.14 3.38 16.28
C SER A 224 4.08 4.26 15.60
N THR A 225 4.49 5.20 14.76
CA THR A 225 3.60 6.10 14.04
C THR A 225 2.95 5.40 12.86
N GLY A 226 3.73 4.58 12.13
CA GLY A 226 3.22 3.72 11.08
C GLY A 226 2.22 2.69 11.59
N LYS A 227 2.53 2.07 12.74
CA LYS A 227 1.59 1.15 13.42
C LYS A 227 0.30 1.84 13.84
N ASP A 228 0.37 3.04 14.43
CA ASP A 228 -0.82 3.81 14.78
C ASP A 228 -1.70 4.13 13.56
N LEU A 229 -1.10 4.42 12.39
CA LEU A 229 -1.86 4.63 11.17
C LEU A 229 -2.55 3.33 10.70
N ILE A 230 -1.85 2.20 10.70
CA ILE A 230 -2.40 0.89 10.35
C ILE A 230 -3.59 0.56 11.26
N ASP A 231 -3.42 0.70 12.57
CA ASP A 231 -4.47 0.44 13.56
C ASP A 231 -5.70 1.35 13.35
N ARG A 232 -5.49 2.63 13.00
CA ARG A 232 -6.58 3.58 12.71
C ARG A 232 -7.35 3.20 11.45
N LEU A 233 -6.66 2.82 10.38
CA LEU A 233 -7.32 2.41 9.14
C LEU A 233 -8.10 1.11 9.33
N ALA A 234 -7.57 0.17 10.10
CA ALA A 234 -8.30 -1.04 10.50
C ALA A 234 -9.56 -0.70 11.32
N ALA A 235 -9.47 0.26 12.25
CA ALA A 235 -10.61 0.72 13.06
C ALA A 235 -11.69 1.45 12.23
N GLU A 236 -11.29 2.18 11.18
CA GLU A 236 -12.22 2.80 10.20
C GLU A 236 -12.77 1.78 9.18
N GLY A 237 -12.31 0.53 9.21
CA GLY A 237 -12.76 -0.52 8.30
C GLY A 237 -12.26 -0.36 6.86
N VAL A 238 -11.17 0.37 6.65
CA VAL A 238 -10.59 0.59 5.31
C VAL A 238 -9.75 -0.61 4.90
N PRO A 239 -10.08 -1.32 3.80
CA PRO A 239 -9.29 -2.43 3.28
C PRO A 239 -8.12 -1.91 2.43
N ALA A 240 -7.18 -1.19 3.05
CA ALA A 240 -6.03 -0.63 2.35
C ALA A 240 -4.95 -1.68 2.10
N ASP A 241 -4.25 -1.55 0.97
CA ASP A 241 -3.00 -2.24 0.75
C ASP A 241 -1.83 -1.35 1.20
N PHE A 242 -1.10 -1.79 2.20
CA PHE A 242 0.02 -1.01 2.75
C PHE A 242 1.32 -1.28 2.01
N THR A 243 1.97 -0.22 1.55
CA THR A 243 3.27 -0.28 0.88
C THR A 243 4.33 0.38 1.76
N ILE A 244 5.40 -0.34 2.09
CA ILE A 244 6.53 0.28 2.80
C ILE A 244 7.57 0.82 1.83
N MET A 245 8.28 1.85 2.29
CA MET A 245 9.45 2.45 1.64
C MET A 245 10.71 2.04 2.41
N PRO A 246 11.35 0.89 2.08
CA PRO A 246 12.49 0.37 2.83
C PRO A 246 13.80 0.98 2.33
N PHE A 247 13.95 2.27 2.52
CA PHE A 247 15.14 3.07 2.24
C PHE A 247 15.19 4.27 3.20
N ASP A 248 16.28 5.03 3.18
CA ASP A 248 16.56 6.14 4.07
C ASP A 248 16.42 5.77 5.55
N PHE A 249 17.04 4.65 5.92
CA PHE A 249 16.95 4.12 7.28
C PHE A 249 17.68 4.98 8.32
N GLY A 250 18.55 5.90 7.89
CA GLY A 250 19.36 6.73 8.77
C GLY A 250 20.44 5.96 9.55
N VAL A 251 20.71 4.71 9.15
CA VAL A 251 21.74 3.83 9.71
C VAL A 251 22.43 3.06 8.60
N PRO A 252 23.74 2.74 8.74
CA PRO A 252 24.47 2.04 7.69
C PRO A 252 23.87 0.65 7.37
N VAL A 253 23.49 0.43 6.12
CA VAL A 253 22.93 -0.83 5.62
C VAL A 253 23.87 -1.44 4.57
N LYS A 254 24.24 -2.73 4.77
CA LYS A 254 25.16 -3.43 3.88
C LYS A 254 24.49 -4.18 2.72
N ASN A 255 23.22 -4.50 2.86
CA ASN A 255 22.47 -5.28 1.87
C ASN A 255 21.03 -4.80 1.89
N MET A 256 20.69 -3.97 0.92
CA MET A 256 19.37 -3.35 0.82
C MET A 256 18.27 -4.35 0.49
N GLY A 257 18.56 -5.40 -0.29
CA GLY A 257 17.59 -6.47 -0.56
C GLY A 257 17.12 -7.17 0.71
N ARG A 258 18.06 -7.61 1.56
CA ARG A 258 17.73 -8.31 2.81
C ARG A 258 17.06 -7.43 3.86
N VAL A 259 17.48 -6.19 4.00
CA VAL A 259 16.84 -5.29 4.97
C VAL A 259 15.43 -4.93 4.53
N SER A 260 15.19 -4.73 3.24
CA SER A 260 13.86 -4.49 2.69
C SER A 260 12.92 -5.67 2.97
N ILE A 261 13.38 -6.90 2.77
CA ILE A 261 12.61 -8.11 3.11
C ILE A 261 12.33 -8.19 4.62
N ARG A 262 13.32 -7.88 5.47
CA ARG A 262 13.13 -7.89 6.92
C ARG A 262 12.11 -6.82 7.37
N ALA A 263 12.14 -5.64 6.78
CA ALA A 263 11.16 -4.59 7.02
C ALA A 263 9.75 -5.02 6.57
N ALA A 264 9.64 -5.69 5.42
CA ALA A 264 8.38 -6.24 4.91
C ALA A 264 7.77 -7.29 5.85
N GLU A 265 8.61 -8.18 6.42
CA GLU A 265 8.17 -9.12 7.46
C GLU A 265 7.68 -8.41 8.74
N GLY A 266 8.18 -7.19 9.00
CA GLY A 266 7.69 -6.33 10.06
C GLY A 266 6.30 -5.80 9.77
N LEU A 267 6.09 -5.24 8.58
CA LEU A 267 4.78 -4.79 8.12
C LEU A 267 3.74 -5.92 8.17
N LYS A 268 4.09 -7.11 7.67
CA LYS A 268 3.21 -8.28 7.73
C LYS A 268 2.69 -8.54 9.15
N ARG A 269 3.60 -8.55 10.15
CA ARG A 269 3.19 -8.76 11.55
C ARG A 269 2.24 -7.69 12.07
N ASP A 270 2.46 -6.45 11.67
CA ASP A 270 1.60 -5.34 12.08
C ASP A 270 0.20 -5.43 11.45
N LEU A 271 0.11 -5.81 10.16
CA LEU A 271 -1.15 -6.05 9.46
C LEU A 271 -1.93 -7.22 10.07
N MET A 272 -1.27 -8.36 10.31
CA MET A 272 -1.89 -9.51 10.99
C MET A 272 -2.50 -9.13 12.32
N ALA A 273 -1.83 -8.27 13.09
CA ALA A 273 -2.32 -7.81 14.40
C ALA A 273 -3.50 -6.84 14.26
N ALA A 274 -3.42 -5.84 13.38
CA ALA A 274 -4.41 -4.80 13.24
C ALA A 274 -5.72 -5.29 12.60
N TYR A 275 -5.61 -6.10 11.53
CA TYR A 275 -6.75 -6.61 10.77
C TYR A 275 -7.22 -8.00 11.23
N ASN A 276 -6.55 -8.60 12.21
CA ASN A 276 -6.82 -9.96 12.70
C ASN A 276 -6.87 -10.99 11.54
N GLU A 277 -5.88 -10.92 10.67
CA GLU A 277 -5.82 -11.73 9.47
C GLU A 277 -4.71 -12.79 9.49
N SER A 278 -4.76 -13.73 8.55
CA SER A 278 -3.74 -14.78 8.40
C SER A 278 -2.47 -14.24 7.74
N ASP A 279 -1.38 -14.98 7.86
CA ASP A 279 -0.11 -14.73 7.19
C ASP A 279 -0.28 -14.50 5.68
N THR A 280 -1.04 -15.39 5.01
CA THR A 280 -1.32 -15.27 3.57
C THR A 280 -2.15 -14.04 3.23
N ALA A 281 -3.13 -13.68 4.06
CA ALA A 281 -3.95 -12.50 3.83
C ALA A 281 -3.12 -11.22 3.99
N ALA A 282 -2.24 -11.16 4.99
CA ALA A 282 -1.35 -10.02 5.19
C ALA A 282 -0.40 -9.80 4.00
N TYR A 283 0.16 -10.87 3.42
CA TYR A 283 0.94 -10.74 2.20
C TYR A 283 0.12 -10.19 1.02
N ALA A 284 -1.14 -10.58 0.89
CA ALA A 284 -2.03 -10.13 -0.18
C ALA A 284 -2.53 -8.68 -0.02
N THR A 285 -2.23 -8.04 1.10
CA THR A 285 -2.58 -6.64 1.40
C THR A 285 -1.36 -5.75 1.65
N MET A 286 -0.15 -6.24 1.35
CA MET A 286 1.08 -5.47 1.52
C MET A 286 1.88 -5.33 0.24
N GLY A 287 2.74 -4.32 0.21
CA GLY A 287 3.63 -4.03 -0.91
C GLY A 287 4.98 -3.47 -0.46
N ILE A 288 5.87 -3.38 -1.42
CA ILE A 288 7.19 -2.78 -1.28
C ILE A 288 7.39 -1.75 -2.40
N SER A 289 7.72 -0.52 -2.03
CA SER A 289 8.21 0.54 -2.91
C SER A 289 9.65 0.83 -2.54
N SER A 290 10.60 0.30 -3.29
CA SER A 290 12.03 0.56 -3.07
C SER A 290 12.46 1.88 -3.73
N MET A 291 13.68 2.35 -3.46
CA MET A 291 14.30 3.45 -4.21
C MET A 291 15.42 2.92 -5.08
N ASN A 292 15.49 3.32 -6.34
CA ASN A 292 16.49 2.78 -7.27
C ASN A 292 17.82 3.52 -7.20
N GLY A 293 18.90 2.79 -7.00
CA GLY A 293 20.26 3.34 -6.94
C GLY A 293 20.62 3.93 -5.58
N VAL A 294 21.36 5.02 -5.58
CA VAL A 294 21.69 5.77 -4.36
C VAL A 294 20.42 6.42 -3.83
N THR A 295 20.11 6.20 -2.56
CA THR A 295 18.94 6.81 -1.89
C THR A 295 19.25 8.24 -1.46
N ASP A 296 18.36 8.88 -0.70
CA ASP A 296 18.65 10.21 -0.13
C ASP A 296 19.70 10.14 0.98
N GLU A 297 19.98 8.96 1.52
CA GLU A 297 21.10 8.67 2.41
C GLU A 297 22.29 8.16 1.60
N ALA A 298 23.37 8.93 1.54
CA ALA A 298 24.52 8.69 0.65
C ALA A 298 25.19 7.31 0.78
N ASP A 299 25.09 6.69 1.95
CA ASP A 299 25.66 5.35 2.22
C ASP A 299 24.70 4.20 1.90
N GLU A 300 23.49 4.49 1.45
CA GLU A 300 22.50 3.51 1.05
C GLU A 300 22.40 3.41 -0.46
N VAL A 301 22.60 2.21 -0.98
CA VAL A 301 22.55 1.95 -2.42
C VAL A 301 21.74 0.69 -2.71
N VAL A 302 20.63 0.85 -3.39
CA VAL A 302 19.83 -0.27 -3.91
C VAL A 302 20.34 -0.61 -5.32
N THR A 303 21.05 -1.71 -5.42
CA THR A 303 21.54 -2.21 -6.71
C THR A 303 20.42 -2.94 -7.45
N VAL A 304 20.60 -3.12 -8.77
CA VAL A 304 19.71 -3.98 -9.59
C VAL A 304 19.59 -5.40 -8.98
N LYS A 305 20.67 -5.91 -8.39
CA LYS A 305 20.67 -7.23 -7.73
C LYS A 305 19.84 -7.24 -6.46
N ASP A 306 19.93 -6.21 -5.61
CA ASP A 306 19.09 -6.08 -4.41
C ASP A 306 17.62 -6.02 -4.80
N PHE A 307 17.30 -5.28 -5.86
CA PHE A 307 15.93 -5.15 -6.34
C PHE A 307 15.38 -6.47 -6.92
N GLN A 308 16.22 -7.29 -7.57
CA GLN A 308 15.86 -8.64 -8.00
C GLN A 308 15.62 -9.58 -6.80
N GLU A 309 16.37 -9.43 -5.69
CA GLU A 309 16.16 -10.19 -4.45
C GLU A 309 14.79 -9.82 -3.84
N ILE A 310 14.42 -8.53 -3.84
CA ILE A 310 13.11 -8.07 -3.38
C ILE A 310 11.98 -8.59 -4.29
N LEU A 311 12.17 -8.56 -5.63
CA LEU A 311 11.20 -9.15 -6.57
C LEU A 311 10.95 -10.63 -6.28
N ALA A 312 12.01 -11.41 -6.07
CA ALA A 312 11.87 -12.84 -5.79
C ALA A 312 11.05 -13.11 -4.51
N TYR A 313 11.24 -12.28 -3.48
CA TYR A 313 10.42 -12.30 -2.28
C TYR A 313 8.96 -11.91 -2.56
N ALA A 314 8.73 -10.81 -3.29
CA ALA A 314 7.40 -10.34 -3.62
C ALA A 314 6.60 -11.38 -4.41
N GLN A 315 7.23 -12.04 -5.38
CA GLN A 315 6.62 -13.13 -6.17
C GLN A 315 6.34 -14.37 -5.33
N ALA A 316 7.28 -14.76 -4.44
CA ALA A 316 7.11 -15.96 -3.61
C ALA A 316 5.96 -15.84 -2.62
N HIS A 317 5.60 -14.63 -2.24
CA HIS A 317 4.54 -14.33 -1.27
C HIS A 317 3.30 -13.70 -1.88
N HIS A 318 3.27 -13.46 -3.20
CA HIS A 318 2.15 -12.84 -3.92
C HIS A 318 1.72 -11.51 -3.31
N LEU A 319 2.68 -10.59 -3.13
CA LEU A 319 2.41 -9.28 -2.54
C LEU A 319 1.38 -8.51 -3.39
N ALA A 320 0.58 -7.67 -2.76
CA ALA A 320 -0.37 -6.80 -3.46
C ALA A 320 0.32 -5.80 -4.41
N ARG A 321 1.53 -5.36 -4.06
CA ARG A 321 2.25 -4.34 -4.82
C ARG A 321 3.77 -4.52 -4.75
N PHE A 322 4.42 -4.37 -5.92
CA PHE A 322 5.87 -4.26 -6.03
C PHE A 322 6.22 -3.12 -6.97
N THR A 323 6.87 -2.09 -6.46
CA THR A 323 7.12 -0.83 -7.16
C THR A 323 8.41 -0.15 -6.68
N PHE A 324 8.71 1.06 -7.15
CA PHE A 324 9.87 1.84 -6.73
C PHE A 324 9.73 3.34 -7.04
N TRP A 325 10.44 4.15 -6.31
CA TRP A 325 10.78 5.54 -6.59
C TRP A 325 12.13 5.58 -7.29
N SER A 326 12.29 5.96 -8.57
CA SER A 326 11.25 6.30 -9.53
C SER A 326 11.73 6.03 -10.97
N VAL A 327 10.82 6.03 -11.93
CA VAL A 327 11.12 5.94 -13.37
C VAL A 327 12.05 7.06 -13.81
N ASN A 328 11.87 8.29 -13.30
CA ASN A 328 12.73 9.43 -13.55
C ASN A 328 14.21 9.13 -13.34
N ARG A 329 14.51 8.32 -12.33
CA ARG A 329 15.86 7.96 -11.91
C ARG A 329 16.41 6.71 -12.61
N ASP A 330 15.58 5.98 -13.39
CA ASP A 330 15.93 4.62 -13.86
C ASP A 330 16.91 4.63 -15.06
N ARG A 331 18.05 5.31 -14.85
CA ARG A 331 19.17 5.42 -15.79
C ARG A 331 20.46 5.77 -15.04
N SER A 332 21.62 5.49 -15.70
CA SER A 332 22.92 5.99 -15.23
C SER A 332 23.00 7.50 -15.38
N CYS A 333 23.68 8.16 -14.44
CA CYS A 333 23.89 9.60 -14.48
C CYS A 333 24.82 10.02 -15.64
N LYS A 334 24.52 11.18 -16.20
CA LYS A 334 25.37 11.93 -17.12
C LYS A 334 25.90 13.18 -16.42
N PRO A 335 27.00 13.80 -16.92
CA PRO A 335 27.45 15.06 -16.36
C PRO A 335 26.34 16.12 -16.38
N GLY A 336 26.02 16.66 -15.21
CA GLY A 336 24.96 17.66 -15.01
C GLY A 336 23.60 17.13 -14.59
N ASP A 337 23.41 15.80 -14.54
CA ASP A 337 22.21 15.21 -13.94
C ASP A 337 22.23 15.42 -12.41
N ASP A 338 21.04 15.53 -11.84
CA ASP A 338 20.82 15.55 -10.39
C ASP A 338 20.32 14.20 -9.87
N ALA A 339 20.13 14.09 -8.55
CA ALA A 339 19.70 12.88 -7.89
C ALA A 339 18.28 12.47 -8.29
N ASP A 340 17.43 13.40 -8.76
CA ASP A 340 16.06 13.12 -9.14
C ASP A 340 15.93 12.64 -10.60
N SER A 341 16.98 12.81 -11.38
CA SER A 341 16.99 12.47 -12.81
C SER A 341 17.85 11.27 -13.17
N CYS A 342 18.56 10.66 -12.21
CA CYS A 342 19.37 9.46 -12.41
C CYS A 342 19.61 8.69 -11.10
N SER A 343 19.96 7.41 -11.21
CA SER A 343 20.06 6.51 -10.04
C SER A 343 21.37 6.62 -9.24
N GLY A 344 22.35 7.37 -9.70
CA GLY A 344 23.67 7.41 -9.03
C GLY A 344 24.53 6.15 -9.23
N ILE A 345 24.03 5.11 -9.90
CA ILE A 345 24.75 3.86 -10.17
C ILE A 345 24.91 3.61 -11.67
N HIS A 346 25.87 2.75 -12.03
CA HIS A 346 26.00 2.27 -13.40
C HIS A 346 24.96 1.17 -13.67
N GLN A 347 24.00 1.46 -14.56
CA GLN A 347 22.95 0.54 -14.96
C GLN A 347 22.50 0.77 -16.40
N ALA A 348 21.76 -0.18 -16.97
CA ALA A 348 21.03 0.04 -18.21
C ALA A 348 19.81 0.93 -17.95
N THR A 349 19.43 1.75 -18.91
CA THR A 349 18.19 2.53 -18.86
C THR A 349 16.99 1.60 -18.69
N TYR A 350 16.10 1.94 -17.76
CA TYR A 350 14.92 1.18 -17.36
C TYR A 350 15.23 -0.22 -16.79
N ALA A 351 16.37 -0.40 -16.11
CA ALA A 351 16.72 -1.68 -15.52
C ALA A 351 15.73 -2.08 -14.41
N PHE A 352 15.35 -1.15 -13.56
CA PHE A 352 14.37 -1.37 -12.48
C PHE A 352 12.94 -1.48 -13.02
N THR A 353 12.55 -0.62 -13.94
CA THR A 353 11.22 -0.68 -14.57
C THR A 353 10.96 -2.02 -15.25
N LYS A 354 11.97 -2.58 -15.95
CA LYS A 354 11.87 -3.92 -16.58
C LYS A 354 11.72 -5.04 -15.56
N ILE A 355 12.28 -4.89 -14.37
CA ILE A 355 12.12 -5.85 -13.28
C ILE A 355 10.68 -5.77 -12.75
N VAL A 356 10.15 -4.56 -12.54
CA VAL A 356 8.75 -4.38 -12.12
C VAL A 356 7.78 -4.92 -13.17
N ALA A 357 8.03 -4.67 -14.46
CA ALA A 357 7.21 -5.21 -15.55
C ALA A 357 7.14 -6.74 -15.59
N GLY A 358 8.07 -7.42 -14.94
CA GLY A 358 8.08 -8.88 -14.75
C GLY A 358 7.37 -9.36 -13.47
N TYR A 359 6.81 -8.45 -12.68
CA TYR A 359 6.06 -8.80 -11.47
C TYR A 359 4.65 -9.25 -11.83
N HIS A 360 4.29 -10.44 -11.39
CA HIS A 360 2.98 -11.06 -11.63
C HIS A 360 2.52 -11.72 -10.32
N GLY A 361 2.10 -10.91 -9.37
CA GLY A 361 1.72 -11.15 -7.99
C GLY A 361 1.31 -12.52 -7.51
#